data_5a202dad57bed15149f4789b87da63fb
#
_entry.id   5a202dad57bed15149f4789b87da63fb
#
_cell.length_a   1.000
_cell.length_b   1.000
_cell.length_c   1.000
_cell.angle_alpha   90.00
_cell.angle_beta   90.00
_cell.angle_gamma   90.00
#
_symmetry.space_group_name_H-M   'P 1'
#
loop_
_entity.id
_entity.type
_entity.pdbx_description
1 polymer ?
#
loop_
_entity_poly.entity_id
_entity_poly.type
_entity_poly.pdbx_seq_one_letter_code
_entity_poly.pdbx_strand_id
1 'polypeptide(L)'
;MKLDASLGTEGEYLKGMDKTARAAEDLGFAGLWTSETKHDAFLPLAIAANASHQIELGTSVAIAFSRSPMETAQTSWDLQDLSAGRFVLGLGTQVKAHITRRFSMPWDRPAARLREYILALRAIWGSFQTEGPLEFEGEFYRHTLMTPFFNPGPIEHPEIPLYIAGVNTRLAELAGELCEGFHVHPFHSPEYVRRTVIPAIAEGARQANRDLDQVTLATSAFVITGENRERATEQRESVRAQISFYASTPTYFTVLEAHGWEDVGERLSTMAREKKWREMPAIITDEMLAAFAIEAAPDEIGPALRERYEGLIDRVALYLPFVPDENDEFWQTVVESVN
;
A
#
# COMPACT_ATOMS: atom_id res chain seq x y z
N MET A 1 0.19 -17.29 -1.47
CA MET A 1 -0.31 -15.90 -1.27
C MET A 1 -0.42 -15.65 0.23
N LYS A 2 0.09 -14.55 0.76
CA LYS A 2 0.00 -14.18 2.18
C LYS A 2 -1.26 -13.32 2.41
N LEU A 3 -1.95 -13.53 3.54
CA LEU A 3 -3.04 -12.65 3.97
C LEU A 3 -2.53 -11.65 5.00
N ASP A 4 -2.81 -10.38 4.78
CA ASP A 4 -2.39 -9.28 5.64
C ASP A 4 -3.58 -8.57 6.29
N ALA A 5 -3.37 -8.04 7.49
CA ALA A 5 -4.30 -7.14 8.15
C ALA A 5 -4.02 -5.68 7.76
N SER A 6 -5.05 -4.89 7.57
CA SER A 6 -4.94 -3.44 7.40
C SER A 6 -5.59 -2.70 8.56
N LEU A 7 -4.92 -1.65 9.05
CA LEU A 7 -5.47 -0.81 10.11
C LEU A 7 -6.51 0.16 9.56
N GLY A 8 -7.61 0.28 10.28
CA GLY A 8 -8.55 1.39 10.09
C GLY A 8 -7.93 2.73 10.49
N THR A 9 -8.45 3.81 9.92
CA THR A 9 -8.07 5.19 10.27
C THR A 9 -9.08 5.87 11.17
N GLU A 10 -10.02 5.10 11.69
CA GLU A 10 -11.10 5.56 12.59
C GLU A 10 -10.85 5.04 14.02
N GLY A 11 -11.51 5.67 14.98
CA GLY A 11 -11.45 5.25 16.39
C GLY A 11 -10.16 5.63 17.12
N GLU A 12 -9.76 4.79 18.06
CA GLU A 12 -8.59 5.01 18.91
C GLU A 12 -7.28 4.57 18.25
N TYR A 13 -6.90 5.24 17.18
CA TYR A 13 -5.83 4.87 16.24
C TYR A 13 -4.48 4.46 16.88
N LEU A 14 -4.03 5.10 17.95
CA LEU A 14 -2.82 4.72 18.68
C LEU A 14 -3.11 3.93 19.97
N LYS A 15 -4.22 4.23 20.63
CA LYS A 15 -4.63 3.50 21.82
C LYS A 15 -5.11 2.12 21.42
N GLY A 16 -4.65 1.09 22.12
CA GLY A 16 -5.01 -0.29 21.80
C GLY A 16 -4.23 -0.88 20.62
N MET A 17 -3.26 -0.17 20.02
CA MET A 17 -2.44 -0.70 18.93
C MET A 17 -1.62 -1.93 19.35
N ASP A 18 -1.18 -1.98 20.59
CA ASP A 18 -0.53 -3.16 21.19
C ASP A 18 -1.46 -4.38 21.19
N LYS A 19 -2.74 -4.18 21.49
CA LYS A 19 -3.76 -5.24 21.44
C LYS A 19 -4.03 -5.66 19.99
N THR A 20 -4.15 -4.69 19.09
CA THR A 20 -4.39 -4.96 17.66
C THR A 20 -3.25 -5.77 17.04
N ALA A 21 -2.00 -5.42 17.34
CA ALA A 21 -0.83 -6.14 16.81
C ALA A 21 -0.78 -7.59 17.31
N ARG A 22 -1.01 -7.81 18.61
CA ARG A 22 -1.08 -9.16 19.18
C ARG A 22 -2.22 -9.97 18.58
N ALA A 23 -3.42 -9.40 18.50
CA ALA A 23 -4.58 -10.09 17.93
C ALA A 23 -4.38 -10.47 16.46
N ALA A 24 -3.77 -9.58 15.66
CA ALA A 24 -3.44 -9.88 14.26
C ALA A 24 -2.41 -11.02 14.15
N GLU A 25 -1.38 -11.01 15.01
CA GLU A 25 -0.38 -12.09 15.07
C GLU A 25 -0.99 -13.40 15.52
N ASP A 26 -1.79 -13.40 16.58
CA ASP A 26 -2.45 -14.60 17.15
C ASP A 26 -3.44 -15.23 16.16
N LEU A 27 -4.12 -14.43 15.34
CA LEU A 27 -4.99 -14.93 14.27
C LEU A 27 -4.21 -15.49 13.07
N GLY A 28 -2.91 -15.21 12.95
CA GLY A 28 -2.06 -15.73 11.88
C GLY A 28 -2.00 -14.85 10.62
N PHE A 29 -2.29 -13.57 10.71
CA PHE A 29 -1.98 -12.65 9.61
C PHE A 29 -0.46 -12.59 9.37
N ALA A 30 -0.06 -12.52 8.10
CA ALA A 30 1.35 -12.43 7.71
C ALA A 30 1.94 -11.04 7.94
N GLY A 31 1.14 -10.00 7.81
CA GLY A 31 1.56 -8.61 8.00
C GLY A 31 0.46 -7.71 8.53
N LEU A 32 0.86 -6.60 9.14
CA LEU A 32 -0.01 -5.54 9.63
C LEU A 32 0.39 -4.22 8.98
N TRP A 33 -0.51 -3.63 8.21
CA TRP A 33 -0.23 -2.45 7.38
C TRP A 33 -0.97 -1.20 7.84
N THR A 34 -0.25 -0.08 7.88
CA THR A 34 -0.79 1.24 8.19
C THR A 34 -0.85 2.13 6.96
N SER A 35 -1.79 3.05 6.91
CA SER A 35 -1.90 4.05 5.83
C SER A 35 -1.85 5.48 6.36
N GLU A 36 -1.17 6.37 5.64
CA GLU A 36 -1.10 7.79 5.99
C GLU A 36 -2.28 8.56 5.38
N THR A 37 -3.35 8.70 6.14
CA THR A 37 -4.53 9.46 5.74
C THR A 37 -4.84 10.60 6.70
N LYS A 38 -5.49 10.32 7.83
CA LYS A 38 -5.80 11.28 8.90
C LYS A 38 -4.68 11.37 9.93
N HIS A 39 -3.91 10.29 10.08
CA HIS A 39 -2.89 10.11 11.10
C HIS A 39 -1.55 9.73 10.47
N ASP A 40 -0.47 9.83 11.26
CA ASP A 40 0.87 9.39 10.88
C ASP A 40 0.92 7.86 10.74
N ALA A 41 1.62 7.36 9.72
CA ALA A 41 1.68 5.93 9.44
C ALA A 41 2.71 5.17 10.29
N PHE A 42 3.71 5.84 10.87
CA PHE A 42 4.81 5.19 11.57
C PHE A 42 4.56 5.00 13.07
N LEU A 43 3.89 5.97 13.72
CA LEU A 43 3.64 5.91 15.17
C LEU A 43 2.93 4.62 15.62
N PRO A 44 1.86 4.13 14.95
CA PRO A 44 1.24 2.87 15.35
C PRO A 44 2.16 1.67 15.18
N LEU A 45 3.07 1.70 14.18
CA LEU A 45 4.02 0.61 13.94
C LEU A 45 5.09 0.50 15.03
N ALA A 46 5.49 1.60 15.66
CA ALA A 46 6.38 1.56 16.81
C ALA A 46 5.74 0.83 18.02
N ILE A 47 4.44 1.07 18.26
CA ILE A 47 3.69 0.37 19.30
C ILE A 47 3.54 -1.11 18.93
N ALA A 48 3.18 -1.40 17.68
CA ALA A 48 3.01 -2.76 17.17
C ALA A 48 4.32 -3.57 17.23
N ALA A 49 5.45 -2.97 16.86
CA ALA A 49 6.77 -3.61 16.88
C ALA A 49 7.17 -4.08 18.29
N ASN A 50 6.85 -3.27 19.30
CA ASN A 50 7.10 -3.63 20.70
C ASN A 50 6.10 -4.67 21.26
N ALA A 51 4.96 -4.85 20.63
CA ALA A 51 3.87 -5.70 21.11
C ALA A 51 3.75 -7.05 20.40
N SER A 52 4.41 -7.22 19.27
CA SER A 52 4.39 -8.44 18.44
C SER A 52 5.81 -8.97 18.19
N HIS A 53 5.93 -10.22 17.72
CA HIS A 53 7.22 -10.91 17.59
C HIS A 53 7.47 -11.56 16.23
N GLN A 54 6.44 -11.83 15.44
CA GLN A 54 6.54 -12.56 14.16
C GLN A 54 5.92 -11.82 12.98
N ILE A 55 4.80 -11.13 13.20
CA ILE A 55 4.07 -10.45 12.13
C ILE A 55 4.92 -9.35 11.48
N GLU A 56 4.94 -9.30 10.16
CA GLU A 56 5.58 -8.21 9.42
C GLU A 56 4.79 -6.90 9.64
N LEU A 57 5.49 -5.79 9.73
CA LEU A 57 4.91 -4.48 10.02
C LEU A 57 5.28 -3.51 8.90
N GLY A 58 4.30 -2.82 8.32
CA GLY A 58 4.65 -1.94 7.22
C GLY A 58 3.69 -0.79 6.98
N THR A 59 4.14 0.15 6.16
CA THR A 59 3.29 1.25 5.68
C THR A 59 2.72 0.93 4.31
N SER A 60 1.42 1.13 4.12
CA SER A 60 0.74 0.98 2.83
C SER A 60 -0.23 2.16 2.57
N VAL A 61 0.25 3.36 2.34
CA VAL A 61 1.66 3.76 2.25
C VAL A 61 1.90 5.01 3.07
N ALA A 62 3.16 5.27 3.47
CA ALA A 62 3.57 6.56 3.97
C ALA A 62 3.78 7.55 2.80
N ILE A 63 3.52 8.84 3.03
CA ILE A 63 3.62 9.87 1.99
C ILE A 63 5.06 10.37 1.88
N ALA A 64 5.79 9.97 0.84
CA ALA A 64 7.19 10.32 0.65
C ALA A 64 7.44 11.83 0.63
N PHE A 65 6.60 12.59 -0.10
CA PHE A 65 6.87 14.02 -0.33
C PHE A 65 6.39 14.95 0.77
N SER A 66 5.84 14.41 1.85
CA SER A 66 5.50 15.19 3.06
C SER A 66 6.70 15.38 3.99
N ARG A 67 7.79 14.60 3.81
CA ARG A 67 8.98 14.58 4.66
C ARG A 67 10.26 14.40 3.85
N SER A 68 11.43 14.65 4.48
CA SER A 68 12.72 14.46 3.82
C SER A 68 13.15 12.99 3.78
N PRO A 69 14.02 12.56 2.82
CA PRO A 69 14.62 11.24 2.86
C PRO A 69 15.33 10.95 4.18
N MET A 70 16.01 11.93 4.78
CA MET A 70 16.71 11.76 6.06
C MET A 70 15.75 11.41 7.20
N GLU A 71 14.63 12.14 7.33
CA GLU A 71 13.62 11.89 8.36
C GLU A 71 13.00 10.49 8.19
N THR A 72 12.68 10.12 6.95
CA THR A 72 12.16 8.77 6.65
C THR A 72 13.21 7.70 6.92
N ALA A 73 14.48 7.94 6.59
CA ALA A 73 15.55 7.00 6.82
C ALA A 73 15.78 6.73 8.32
N GLN A 74 15.78 7.76 9.15
CA GLN A 74 15.90 7.63 10.61
C GLN A 74 14.72 6.84 11.18
N THR A 75 13.48 7.25 10.85
CA THR A 75 12.28 6.55 11.34
C THR A 75 12.25 5.08 10.92
N SER A 76 12.63 4.79 9.68
CA SER A 76 12.66 3.41 9.17
C SER A 76 13.76 2.57 9.82
N TRP A 77 14.90 3.19 10.11
CA TRP A 77 16.02 2.53 10.79
C TRP A 77 15.66 2.12 12.21
N ASP A 78 15.06 3.05 12.95
CA ASP A 78 14.61 2.80 14.32
C ASP A 78 13.50 1.73 14.36
N LEU A 79 12.57 1.76 13.40
CA LEU A 79 11.51 0.74 13.31
C LEU A 79 12.05 -0.63 12.90
N GLN A 80 13.05 -0.69 12.03
CA GLN A 80 13.68 -1.93 11.62
C GLN A 80 14.42 -2.59 12.78
N ASP A 81 15.18 -1.82 13.55
CA ASP A 81 15.85 -2.30 14.76
C ASP A 81 14.83 -2.73 15.82
N LEU A 82 13.86 -1.88 16.16
CA LEU A 82 12.82 -2.17 17.14
C LEU A 82 12.01 -3.42 16.80
N SER A 83 11.74 -3.66 15.53
CA SER A 83 10.97 -4.82 15.06
C SER A 83 11.83 -6.08 14.84
N ALA A 84 13.15 -6.01 15.08
CA ALA A 84 14.09 -7.09 14.77
C ALA A 84 13.96 -7.58 13.32
N GLY A 85 14.00 -6.65 12.36
CA GLY A 85 14.02 -6.95 10.94
C GLY A 85 12.64 -7.16 10.27
N ARG A 86 11.53 -6.93 10.97
CA ARG A 86 10.18 -7.17 10.43
C ARG A 86 9.52 -5.96 9.77
N PHE A 87 10.19 -4.81 9.74
CA PHE A 87 9.62 -3.60 9.16
C PHE A 87 9.76 -3.57 7.64
N VAL A 88 8.71 -3.13 6.95
CA VAL A 88 8.66 -2.91 5.49
C VAL A 88 8.25 -1.46 5.24
N LEU A 89 9.06 -0.72 4.50
CA LEU A 89 8.77 0.67 4.15
C LEU A 89 7.97 0.76 2.85
N GLY A 90 6.68 1.03 2.94
CA GLY A 90 5.84 1.34 1.78
C GLY A 90 5.67 2.84 1.58
N LEU A 91 6.03 3.36 0.40
CA LEU A 91 5.99 4.77 0.06
C LEU A 91 5.03 5.07 -1.10
N GLY A 92 4.38 6.23 -1.03
CA GLY A 92 3.57 6.77 -2.11
C GLY A 92 3.83 8.26 -2.34
N THR A 93 3.59 8.72 -3.58
CA THR A 93 3.78 10.13 -3.93
C THR A 93 2.65 11.03 -3.43
N GLN A 94 1.50 10.48 -3.13
CA GLN A 94 0.24 11.20 -2.96
C GLN A 94 -0.12 12.01 -4.24
N VAL A 95 -1.17 12.81 -4.23
CA VAL A 95 -1.55 13.69 -5.36
C VAL A 95 -1.12 15.14 -5.11
N LYS A 96 -0.89 15.87 -6.21
CA LYS A 96 -0.40 17.26 -6.18
C LYS A 96 -1.15 18.15 -5.19
N ALA A 97 -2.49 18.07 -5.17
CA ALA A 97 -3.31 18.93 -4.33
C ALA A 97 -3.03 18.75 -2.83
N HIS A 98 -2.82 17.51 -2.38
CA HIS A 98 -2.48 17.23 -0.99
C HIS A 98 -1.06 17.68 -0.66
N ILE A 99 -0.08 17.37 -1.53
CA ILE A 99 1.32 17.77 -1.28
C ILE A 99 1.44 19.28 -1.20
N THR A 100 0.85 20.02 -2.16
CA THR A 100 1.03 21.48 -2.22
C THR A 100 0.16 22.25 -1.23
N ARG A 101 -1.08 21.81 -0.95
CA ARG A 101 -2.05 22.57 -0.15
C ARG A 101 -2.28 22.05 1.25
N ARG A 102 -2.06 20.75 1.50
CA ARG A 102 -2.17 20.14 2.85
C ARG A 102 -0.82 20.08 3.54
N PHE A 103 0.24 19.66 2.83
CA PHE A 103 1.59 19.55 3.38
C PHE A 103 2.48 20.76 3.12
N SER A 104 2.05 21.70 2.24
CA SER A 104 2.84 22.89 1.87
C SER A 104 4.23 22.58 1.29
N MET A 105 4.32 21.45 0.56
CA MET A 105 5.57 20.95 -0.01
C MET A 105 5.58 21.11 -1.54
N PRO A 106 6.75 21.21 -2.17
CA PRO A 106 6.86 21.33 -3.62
C PRO A 106 6.42 20.04 -4.32
N TRP A 107 5.83 20.19 -5.51
CA TRP A 107 5.44 19.10 -6.40
C TRP A 107 6.09 19.30 -7.77
N ASP A 108 7.04 18.44 -8.10
CA ASP A 108 7.69 18.40 -9.39
C ASP A 108 8.06 16.97 -9.76
N ARG A 109 7.87 16.58 -11.01
CA ARG A 109 8.27 15.31 -11.64
C ARG A 109 8.22 14.11 -10.68
N PRO A 110 7.02 13.67 -10.21
CA PRO A 110 6.89 12.81 -9.05
C PRO A 110 7.61 11.45 -9.20
N ALA A 111 7.64 10.85 -10.38
CA ALA A 111 8.35 9.57 -10.57
C ALA A 111 9.88 9.74 -10.47
N ALA A 112 10.44 10.78 -11.10
CA ALA A 112 11.88 11.06 -11.02
C ALA A 112 12.28 11.45 -9.59
N ARG A 113 11.46 12.26 -8.92
CA ARG A 113 11.70 12.65 -7.52
C ARG A 113 11.60 11.47 -6.57
N LEU A 114 10.64 10.55 -6.76
CA LEU A 114 10.53 9.35 -5.94
C LEU A 114 11.73 8.41 -6.17
N ARG A 115 12.18 8.27 -7.41
CA ARG A 115 13.40 7.51 -7.72
C ARG A 115 14.60 8.02 -6.94
N GLU A 116 14.81 9.33 -6.96
CA GLU A 116 15.92 9.96 -6.24
C GLU A 116 15.75 9.86 -4.72
N TYR A 117 14.50 9.95 -4.22
CA TYR A 117 14.18 9.74 -2.82
C TYR A 117 14.61 8.33 -2.34
N ILE A 118 14.31 7.30 -3.12
CA ILE A 118 14.69 5.91 -2.84
C ILE A 118 16.22 5.75 -2.82
N LEU A 119 16.91 6.32 -3.80
CA LEU A 119 18.37 6.27 -3.86
C LEU A 119 19.02 7.01 -2.68
N ALA A 120 18.43 8.14 -2.27
CA ALA A 120 18.87 8.88 -1.09
C ALA A 120 18.69 8.06 0.20
N LEU A 121 17.53 7.38 0.36
CA LEU A 121 17.31 6.47 1.51
C LEU A 121 18.40 5.41 1.60
N ARG A 122 18.71 4.73 0.50
CA ARG A 122 19.75 3.68 0.46
C ARG A 122 21.13 4.20 0.78
N ALA A 123 21.48 5.40 0.28
CA ALA A 123 22.74 6.05 0.61
C ALA A 123 22.82 6.41 2.10
N ILE A 124 21.74 6.88 2.70
CA ILE A 124 21.66 7.22 4.12
C ILE A 124 21.79 5.95 4.97
N TRP A 125 21.02 4.89 4.69
CA TRP A 125 21.13 3.61 5.41
C TRP A 125 22.52 2.96 5.26
N GLY A 126 23.13 3.06 4.06
CA GLY A 126 24.49 2.62 3.85
C GLY A 126 25.50 3.37 4.73
N SER A 127 25.34 4.70 4.88
CA SER A 127 26.16 5.50 5.81
C SER A 127 25.91 5.13 7.27
N PHE A 128 24.68 4.85 7.67
CA PHE A 128 24.35 4.38 9.03
C PHE A 128 25.04 3.04 9.32
N GLN A 129 24.90 2.07 8.42
CA GLN A 129 25.42 0.72 8.62
C GLN A 129 26.94 0.64 8.62
N THR A 130 27.59 1.43 7.78
CA THR A 130 29.06 1.38 7.64
C THR A 130 29.79 2.39 8.50
N GLU A 131 29.08 3.31 9.16
CA GLU A 131 29.61 4.50 9.83
C GLU A 131 30.51 5.36 8.89
N GLY A 132 30.28 5.20 7.57
CA GLY A 132 31.01 5.88 6.52
C GLY A 132 30.45 7.26 6.18
N PRO A 133 31.13 7.99 5.27
CA PRO A 133 30.67 9.30 4.83
C PRO A 133 29.32 9.18 4.10
N LEU A 134 28.49 10.22 4.22
CA LEU A 134 27.27 10.36 3.44
C LEU A 134 27.55 11.29 2.26
N GLU A 135 27.54 10.72 1.06
CA GLU A 135 27.80 11.42 -0.20
C GLU A 135 26.69 11.11 -1.19
N PHE A 136 25.65 11.91 -1.17
CA PHE A 136 24.53 11.81 -2.12
C PHE A 136 24.19 13.19 -2.69
N GLU A 137 24.40 13.37 -3.99
CA GLU A 137 24.06 14.60 -4.72
C GLU A 137 23.17 14.26 -5.91
N GLY A 138 21.89 14.63 -5.81
CA GLY A 138 20.90 14.48 -6.85
C GLY A 138 20.34 15.83 -7.30
N GLU A 139 19.31 15.78 -8.12
CA GLU A 139 18.60 16.96 -8.62
C GLU A 139 17.62 17.53 -7.59
N PHE A 140 16.97 16.64 -6.81
CA PHE A 140 15.95 17.00 -5.84
C PHE A 140 16.46 16.99 -4.41
N TYR A 141 17.45 16.15 -4.12
CA TYR A 141 17.96 15.92 -2.77
C TYR A 141 19.49 15.95 -2.74
N ARG A 142 20.03 16.54 -1.67
CA ARG A 142 21.46 16.56 -1.41
C ARG A 142 21.72 16.23 0.04
N HIS A 143 22.43 15.13 0.29
CA HIS A 143 22.82 14.66 1.61
C HIS A 143 24.35 14.44 1.64
N THR A 144 25.09 15.38 2.19
CA THR A 144 26.56 15.39 2.18
C THR A 144 27.16 15.63 3.56
N LEU A 145 26.37 15.45 4.61
CA LEU A 145 26.80 15.62 5.98
C LEU A 145 26.28 14.48 6.85
N MET A 146 27.23 13.70 7.40
CA MET A 146 26.98 12.75 8.46
C MET A 146 28.17 12.81 9.40
N THR A 147 27.95 13.20 10.64
CA THR A 147 28.98 13.19 11.65
C THR A 147 28.72 12.07 12.65
N PRO A 148 29.73 11.56 13.36
CA PRO A 148 29.53 10.47 14.33
C PRO A 148 28.45 10.76 15.39
N PHE A 149 28.24 12.03 15.71
CA PHE A 149 27.21 12.42 16.69
C PHE A 149 25.76 12.20 16.17
N PHE A 150 25.55 12.26 14.86
CA PHE A 150 24.23 12.12 14.22
C PHE A 150 24.02 10.76 13.54
N ASN A 151 25.06 9.92 13.52
CA ASN A 151 24.95 8.57 12.97
C ASN A 151 24.43 7.62 14.05
N PRO A 152 23.28 6.95 13.85
CA PRO A 152 22.73 6.00 14.82
C PRO A 152 23.57 4.73 14.98
N GLY A 153 24.47 4.45 14.04
CA GLY A 153 25.27 3.24 14.00
C GLY A 153 24.57 2.05 13.32
N PRO A 154 25.28 0.92 13.22
CA PRO A 154 24.77 -0.27 12.54
C PRO A 154 23.71 -1.00 13.36
N ILE A 155 22.79 -1.67 12.65
CA ILE A 155 21.77 -2.57 13.21
C ILE A 155 21.94 -4.00 12.69
N GLU A 156 21.32 -4.97 13.33
CA GLU A 156 21.44 -6.39 12.97
C GLU A 156 20.82 -6.71 11.61
N HIS A 157 19.70 -6.02 11.26
CA HIS A 157 18.92 -6.23 10.03
C HIS A 157 18.87 -4.97 9.16
N PRO A 158 19.96 -4.57 8.48
CA PRO A 158 20.03 -3.29 7.76
C PRO A 158 19.24 -3.26 6.45
N GLU A 159 18.84 -4.41 5.92
CA GLU A 159 18.11 -4.55 4.66
C GLU A 159 16.60 -4.27 4.89
N ILE A 160 16.21 -2.99 4.79
CA ILE A 160 14.81 -2.60 4.91
C ILE A 160 14.12 -2.79 3.56
N PRO A 161 13.16 -3.72 3.42
CA PRO A 161 12.40 -3.86 2.19
C PRO A 161 11.62 -2.58 1.88
N LEU A 162 11.76 -2.08 0.65
CA LEU A 162 11.11 -0.87 0.20
C LEU A 162 10.07 -1.19 -0.86
N TYR A 163 8.82 -0.87 -0.56
CA TYR A 163 7.69 -0.98 -1.47
C TYR A 163 7.25 0.41 -1.92
N ILE A 164 6.74 0.53 -3.14
CA ILE A 164 6.09 1.77 -3.58
C ILE A 164 4.69 1.48 -4.11
N ALA A 165 3.82 2.48 -4.03
CA ALA A 165 2.47 2.38 -4.59
C ALA A 165 2.32 3.28 -5.81
N GLY A 166 1.55 2.80 -6.78
CA GLY A 166 1.20 3.59 -7.95
C GLY A 166 0.08 2.96 -8.77
N VAL A 167 -0.45 3.75 -9.70
CA VAL A 167 -1.47 3.29 -10.66
C VAL A 167 -0.92 3.31 -12.08
N ASN A 168 0.09 4.12 -12.37
CA ASN A 168 0.65 4.25 -13.70
C ASN A 168 1.89 3.37 -13.90
N THR A 169 2.18 3.06 -15.16
CA THR A 169 3.31 2.22 -15.57
C THR A 169 4.66 2.73 -15.11
N ARG A 170 4.86 4.06 -15.03
CA ARG A 170 6.15 4.63 -14.60
C ARG A 170 6.53 4.30 -13.17
N LEU A 171 5.54 4.24 -12.25
CA LEU A 171 5.80 3.83 -10.87
C LEU A 171 5.96 2.31 -10.76
N ALA A 172 5.26 1.55 -11.60
CA ALA A 172 5.47 0.10 -11.70
C ALA A 172 6.87 -0.24 -12.25
N GLU A 173 7.32 0.45 -13.30
CA GLU A 173 8.69 0.35 -13.83
C GLU A 173 9.73 0.71 -12.75
N LEU A 174 9.50 1.80 -12.01
CA LEU A 174 10.38 2.20 -10.90
C LEU A 174 10.45 1.14 -9.79
N ALA A 175 9.33 0.47 -9.49
CA ALA A 175 9.33 -0.64 -8.54
C ALA A 175 10.21 -1.78 -9.04
N GLY A 176 10.08 -2.17 -10.30
CA GLY A 176 10.96 -3.14 -10.94
C GLY A 176 12.44 -2.76 -10.88
N GLU A 177 12.75 -1.49 -11.15
CA GLU A 177 14.11 -0.97 -11.14
C GLU A 177 14.75 -1.01 -9.74
N LEU A 178 14.04 -0.57 -8.70
CA LEU A 178 14.67 -0.25 -7.42
C LEU A 178 14.04 -0.89 -6.17
N CYS A 179 12.84 -1.48 -6.23
CA CYS A 179 12.11 -1.84 -5.02
C CYS A 179 12.00 -3.35 -4.82
N GLU A 180 11.75 -3.76 -3.58
CA GLU A 180 11.46 -5.14 -3.19
C GLU A 180 9.97 -5.47 -3.27
N GLY A 181 9.11 -4.44 -3.51
CA GLY A 181 7.70 -4.67 -3.75
C GLY A 181 6.92 -3.50 -4.33
N PHE A 182 5.71 -3.82 -4.75
CA PHE A 182 4.77 -2.87 -5.33
C PHE A 182 3.37 -3.04 -4.74
N HIS A 183 2.84 -1.99 -4.14
CA HIS A 183 1.45 -1.94 -3.72
C HIS A 183 0.56 -1.57 -4.92
N VAL A 184 -0.13 -2.56 -5.46
CA VAL A 184 -1.17 -2.35 -6.47
C VAL A 184 -2.35 -1.66 -5.78
N HIS A 185 -2.82 -0.55 -6.37
CA HIS A 185 -3.93 0.21 -5.80
C HIS A 185 -5.20 -0.67 -5.68
N PRO A 186 -6.02 -0.53 -4.62
CA PRO A 186 -7.24 -1.33 -4.44
C PRO A 186 -8.21 -1.28 -5.63
N PHE A 187 -8.27 -0.15 -6.33
CA PHE A 187 -9.00 -0.05 -7.59
C PHE A 187 -8.16 -0.63 -8.74
N HIS A 188 -8.25 -1.94 -8.89
CA HIS A 188 -7.61 -2.74 -9.93
C HIS A 188 -8.49 -3.93 -10.31
N SER A 189 -8.18 -4.54 -11.46
CA SER A 189 -8.70 -5.86 -11.84
C SER A 189 -7.53 -6.81 -12.14
N PRO A 190 -7.73 -8.14 -12.10
CA PRO A 190 -6.72 -9.10 -12.52
C PRO A 190 -6.21 -8.85 -13.94
N GLU A 191 -7.10 -8.41 -14.82
CA GLU A 191 -6.76 -8.08 -16.21
C GLU A 191 -5.81 -6.90 -16.31
N TYR A 192 -6.07 -5.84 -15.54
CA TYR A 192 -5.18 -4.68 -15.46
C TYR A 192 -3.81 -5.06 -14.86
N VAL A 193 -3.78 -5.87 -13.82
CA VAL A 193 -2.51 -6.34 -13.22
C VAL A 193 -1.70 -7.12 -14.25
N ARG A 194 -2.34 -8.07 -14.94
CA ARG A 194 -1.69 -8.95 -15.94
C ARG A 194 -1.19 -8.18 -17.16
N ARG A 195 -1.99 -7.25 -17.69
CA ARG A 195 -1.66 -6.55 -18.94
C ARG A 195 -0.84 -5.30 -18.77
N THR A 196 -0.87 -4.67 -17.61
CA THR A 196 -0.27 -3.35 -17.40
C THR A 196 0.78 -3.36 -16.29
N VAL A 197 0.43 -3.85 -15.09
CA VAL A 197 1.31 -3.73 -13.92
C VAL A 197 2.51 -4.65 -14.04
N ILE A 198 2.27 -5.95 -14.21
CA ILE A 198 3.36 -6.96 -14.29
C ILE A 198 4.33 -6.67 -15.43
N PRO A 199 3.89 -6.38 -16.68
CA PRO A 199 4.81 -6.03 -17.76
C PRO A 199 5.65 -4.79 -17.50
N ALA A 200 5.08 -3.77 -16.83
CA ALA A 200 5.82 -2.56 -16.48
C ALA A 200 6.89 -2.83 -15.40
N ILE A 201 6.56 -3.61 -14.37
CA ILE A 201 7.54 -4.04 -13.36
C ILE A 201 8.65 -4.86 -14.00
N ALA A 202 8.30 -5.81 -14.88
CA ALA A 202 9.28 -6.65 -15.59
C ALA A 202 10.22 -5.82 -16.48
N GLU A 203 9.72 -4.78 -17.13
CA GLU A 203 10.56 -3.88 -17.92
C GLU A 203 11.53 -3.09 -17.04
N GLY A 204 11.08 -2.55 -15.90
CA GLY A 204 11.95 -1.88 -14.95
C GLY A 204 13.03 -2.81 -14.37
N ALA A 205 12.65 -4.02 -13.98
CA ALA A 205 13.58 -5.05 -13.48
C ALA A 205 14.62 -5.41 -14.54
N ARG A 206 14.19 -5.66 -15.80
CA ARG A 206 15.09 -5.95 -16.92
C ARG A 206 16.10 -4.83 -17.16
N GLN A 207 15.69 -3.56 -17.10
CA GLN A 207 16.59 -2.41 -17.27
C GLN A 207 17.65 -2.33 -16.16
N ALA A 208 17.31 -2.78 -14.96
CA ALA A 208 18.19 -2.81 -13.80
C ALA A 208 18.97 -4.13 -13.64
N ASN A 209 18.86 -5.07 -14.57
CA ASN A 209 19.40 -6.44 -14.48
C ASN A 209 18.95 -7.18 -13.22
N ARG A 210 17.67 -7.02 -12.85
CA ARG A 210 16.99 -7.72 -11.77
C ARG A 210 15.98 -8.71 -12.34
N ASP A 211 15.63 -9.71 -11.55
CA ASP A 211 14.56 -10.65 -11.88
C ASP A 211 13.20 -10.16 -11.33
N LEU A 212 12.13 -10.48 -12.04
CA LEU A 212 10.77 -10.07 -11.64
C LEU A 212 10.36 -10.67 -10.30
N ASP A 213 10.81 -11.86 -9.97
CA ASP A 213 10.52 -12.58 -8.71
C ASP A 213 11.13 -11.89 -7.48
N GLN A 214 12.01 -10.91 -7.66
CA GLN A 214 12.52 -10.05 -6.59
C GLN A 214 11.54 -8.95 -6.18
N VAL A 215 10.39 -8.82 -6.87
CA VAL A 215 9.40 -7.77 -6.61
C VAL A 215 8.08 -8.40 -6.15
N THR A 216 7.80 -8.30 -4.86
CA THR A 216 6.54 -8.76 -4.26
C THR A 216 5.38 -7.84 -4.66
N LEU A 217 4.30 -8.41 -5.19
CA LEU A 217 3.08 -7.67 -5.48
C LEU A 217 2.09 -7.80 -4.31
N ALA A 218 1.75 -6.65 -3.72
CA ALA A 218 0.78 -6.57 -2.63
C ALA A 218 -0.44 -5.73 -3.06
N THR A 219 -1.62 -6.05 -2.53
CA THR A 219 -2.84 -5.25 -2.78
C THR A 219 -3.82 -5.34 -1.62
N SER A 220 -4.83 -4.45 -1.65
CA SER A 220 -6.05 -4.62 -0.86
C SER A 220 -7.22 -4.93 -1.80
N ALA A 221 -7.92 -6.01 -1.54
CA ALA A 221 -9.04 -6.47 -2.36
C ALA A 221 -10.38 -5.90 -1.84
N PHE A 222 -11.21 -5.36 -2.73
CA PHE A 222 -12.61 -5.11 -2.41
C PHE A 222 -13.33 -6.43 -2.22
N VAL A 223 -13.98 -6.58 -1.06
CA VAL A 223 -14.75 -7.77 -0.73
C VAL A 223 -16.16 -7.35 -0.36
N ILE A 224 -17.14 -8.06 -0.91
CA ILE A 224 -18.56 -7.96 -0.59
C ILE A 224 -18.92 -9.25 0.14
N THR A 225 -19.13 -9.13 1.44
CA THR A 225 -19.44 -10.26 2.31
C THR A 225 -20.41 -9.79 3.42
N GLY A 226 -21.05 -10.71 4.12
CA GLY A 226 -21.92 -10.35 5.22
C GLY A 226 -22.59 -11.58 5.82
N GLU A 227 -22.91 -11.51 7.09
CA GLU A 227 -23.60 -12.55 7.84
C GLU A 227 -25.01 -12.83 7.32
N ASN A 228 -25.59 -11.88 6.59
CA ASN A 228 -26.92 -11.98 6.00
C ASN A 228 -27.02 -11.09 4.74
N ARG A 229 -28.16 -11.27 4.02
CA ARG A 229 -28.40 -10.57 2.75
C ARG A 229 -28.44 -9.04 2.89
N GLU A 230 -28.91 -8.51 4.01
CA GLU A 230 -29.00 -7.07 4.25
C GLU A 230 -27.59 -6.47 4.36
N ARG A 231 -26.72 -7.06 5.17
CA ARG A 231 -25.33 -6.65 5.33
C ARG A 231 -24.54 -6.77 4.01
N ALA A 232 -24.71 -7.85 3.27
CA ALA A 232 -24.09 -8.01 1.95
C ALA A 232 -24.57 -6.94 0.97
N THR A 233 -25.83 -6.55 1.00
CA THR A 233 -26.37 -5.48 0.16
C THR A 233 -25.81 -4.11 0.53
N GLU A 234 -25.71 -3.78 1.82
CA GLU A 234 -25.09 -2.54 2.30
C GLU A 234 -23.65 -2.44 1.84
N GLN A 235 -22.90 -3.54 1.98
CA GLN A 235 -21.50 -3.59 1.60
C GLN A 235 -21.32 -3.48 0.08
N ARG A 236 -22.19 -4.10 -0.69
CA ARG A 236 -22.21 -3.99 -2.15
C ARG A 236 -22.37 -2.53 -2.61
N GLU A 237 -23.29 -1.78 -2.01
CA GLU A 237 -23.47 -0.36 -2.30
C GLU A 237 -22.25 0.49 -1.83
N SER A 238 -21.66 0.18 -0.69
CA SER A 238 -20.43 0.82 -0.21
C SER A 238 -19.27 0.61 -1.18
N VAL A 239 -19.06 -0.62 -1.65
CA VAL A 239 -18.01 -0.95 -2.63
C VAL A 239 -18.27 -0.25 -3.98
N ARG A 240 -19.51 -0.20 -4.45
CA ARG A 240 -19.87 0.60 -5.65
C ARG A 240 -19.53 2.07 -5.50
N ALA A 241 -19.83 2.65 -4.34
CA ALA A 241 -19.51 4.04 -4.06
C ALA A 241 -17.99 4.28 -4.08
N GLN A 242 -17.21 3.37 -3.50
CA GLN A 242 -15.76 3.45 -3.48
C GLN A 242 -15.16 3.29 -4.89
N ILE A 243 -15.64 2.33 -5.67
CA ILE A 243 -15.23 2.14 -7.07
C ILE A 243 -15.55 3.39 -7.89
N SER A 244 -16.77 3.92 -7.78
CA SER A 244 -17.17 5.12 -8.54
C SER A 244 -16.32 6.34 -8.19
N PHE A 245 -15.93 6.48 -6.92
CA PHE A 245 -15.03 7.54 -6.47
C PHE A 245 -13.66 7.43 -7.13
N TYR A 246 -13.01 6.25 -7.09
CA TYR A 246 -11.71 6.05 -7.72
C TYR A 246 -11.79 6.20 -9.24
N ALA A 247 -12.79 5.57 -9.87
CA ALA A 247 -13.01 5.63 -11.31
C ALA A 247 -13.25 7.06 -11.85
N SER A 248 -13.69 8.00 -10.98
CA SER A 248 -13.87 9.41 -11.35
C SER A 248 -12.55 10.19 -11.49
N THR A 249 -11.45 9.63 -11.02
CA THR A 249 -10.15 10.32 -10.98
C THR A 249 -9.35 10.00 -12.24
N PRO A 250 -8.97 10.99 -13.07
CA PRO A 250 -8.33 10.74 -14.37
C PRO A 250 -7.07 9.89 -14.34
N THR A 251 -6.30 9.95 -13.25
CA THR A 251 -5.07 9.13 -13.11
C THR A 251 -5.34 7.64 -13.00
N TYR A 252 -6.59 7.22 -12.76
CA TYR A 252 -7.02 5.82 -12.68
C TYR A 252 -7.72 5.32 -13.95
N PHE A 253 -7.85 6.14 -14.99
CA PHE A 253 -8.53 5.72 -16.24
C PHE A 253 -7.84 4.54 -16.91
N THR A 254 -6.53 4.37 -16.76
CA THR A 254 -5.81 3.20 -17.27
C THR A 254 -6.35 1.87 -16.76
N VAL A 255 -6.97 1.85 -15.58
CA VAL A 255 -7.66 0.66 -15.04
C VAL A 255 -8.94 0.36 -15.81
N LEU A 256 -9.69 1.41 -16.19
CA LEU A 256 -10.91 1.28 -16.99
C LEU A 256 -10.60 0.93 -18.46
N GLU A 257 -9.53 1.48 -19.02
CA GLU A 257 -9.03 1.20 -20.38
C GLU A 257 -8.77 -0.29 -20.59
N ALA A 258 -8.30 -1.00 -19.56
CA ALA A 258 -8.11 -2.45 -19.64
C ALA A 258 -9.40 -3.24 -19.96
N HIS A 259 -10.57 -2.60 -19.80
CA HIS A 259 -11.90 -3.16 -19.99
C HIS A 259 -12.72 -2.46 -21.10
N GLY A 260 -12.19 -1.39 -21.72
CA GLY A 260 -12.92 -0.58 -22.69
C GLY A 260 -14.04 0.27 -22.05
N TRP A 261 -13.83 0.72 -20.80
CA TRP A 261 -14.81 1.54 -20.04
C TRP A 261 -14.35 3.00 -19.86
N GLU A 262 -13.60 3.54 -20.81
CA GLU A 262 -13.04 4.90 -20.73
C GLU A 262 -14.14 5.96 -20.60
N ASP A 263 -15.26 5.78 -21.32
CA ASP A 263 -16.43 6.66 -21.29
C ASP A 263 -17.08 6.73 -19.91
N VAL A 264 -17.03 5.63 -19.15
CA VAL A 264 -17.51 5.57 -17.76
C VAL A 264 -16.65 6.47 -16.87
N GLY A 265 -15.31 6.42 -17.02
CA GLY A 265 -14.39 7.28 -16.30
C GLY A 265 -14.64 8.76 -16.56
N GLU A 266 -14.79 9.15 -17.81
CA GLU A 266 -15.09 10.53 -18.23
C GLU A 266 -16.44 11.03 -17.66
N ARG A 267 -17.47 10.18 -17.71
CA ARG A 267 -18.78 10.47 -17.13
C ARG A 267 -18.70 10.66 -15.61
N LEU A 268 -18.06 9.75 -14.89
CA LEU A 268 -17.88 9.84 -13.44
C LEU A 268 -17.04 11.07 -13.05
N SER A 269 -15.99 11.39 -13.80
CA SER A 269 -15.18 12.59 -13.58
C SER A 269 -16.00 13.88 -13.75
N THR A 270 -16.90 13.91 -14.71
CA THR A 270 -17.84 15.02 -14.91
C THR A 270 -18.81 15.14 -13.74
N MET A 271 -19.42 14.04 -13.32
CA MET A 271 -20.33 14.01 -12.17
C MET A 271 -19.63 14.44 -10.87
N ALA A 272 -18.37 14.04 -10.66
CA ALA A 272 -17.57 14.45 -9.52
C ALA A 272 -17.32 15.97 -9.48
N ARG A 273 -17.04 16.59 -10.64
CA ARG A 273 -16.92 18.06 -10.76
C ARG A 273 -18.23 18.77 -10.46
N GLU A 274 -19.38 18.17 -10.82
CA GLU A 274 -20.71 18.64 -10.53
C GLU A 274 -21.20 18.32 -9.10
N LYS A 275 -20.35 17.65 -8.28
CA LYS A 275 -20.64 17.22 -6.90
C LYS A 275 -21.81 16.23 -6.78
N LYS A 276 -22.09 15.46 -7.82
CA LYS A 276 -23.14 14.44 -7.88
C LYS A 276 -22.72 13.10 -7.25
N TRP A 277 -22.03 13.14 -6.13
CA TRP A 277 -21.41 11.97 -5.48
C TRP A 277 -22.40 10.86 -5.16
N ARG A 278 -23.66 11.22 -4.79
CA ARG A 278 -24.70 10.25 -4.45
C ARG A 278 -25.25 9.48 -5.64
N GLU A 279 -25.09 10.03 -6.84
CA GLU A 279 -25.60 9.44 -8.09
C GLU A 279 -24.56 8.54 -8.77
N MET A 280 -23.27 8.74 -8.46
CA MET A 280 -22.17 8.05 -9.10
C MET A 280 -22.17 6.52 -8.91
N PRO A 281 -22.51 5.95 -7.74
CA PRO A 281 -22.55 4.50 -7.55
C PRO A 281 -23.45 3.77 -8.54
N ALA A 282 -24.57 4.40 -8.97
CA ALA A 282 -25.49 3.83 -9.93
C ALA A 282 -24.93 3.67 -11.35
N ILE A 283 -23.77 4.27 -11.65
CA ILE A 283 -23.08 4.11 -12.93
C ILE A 283 -22.28 2.80 -12.96
N ILE A 284 -21.88 2.28 -11.80
CA ILE A 284 -21.12 1.02 -11.69
C ILE A 284 -22.08 -0.15 -11.90
N THR A 285 -21.93 -0.83 -13.02
CA THR A 285 -22.74 -2.01 -13.37
C THR A 285 -22.32 -3.23 -12.53
N ASP A 286 -23.13 -4.29 -12.56
CA ASP A 286 -22.79 -5.55 -11.89
C ASP A 286 -21.55 -6.20 -12.52
N GLU A 287 -21.36 -6.07 -13.83
CA GLU A 287 -20.17 -6.52 -14.55
C GLU A 287 -18.91 -5.79 -14.04
N MET A 288 -18.97 -4.46 -13.93
CA MET A 288 -17.88 -3.67 -13.38
C MET A 288 -17.58 -4.04 -11.92
N LEU A 289 -18.62 -4.22 -11.11
CA LEU A 289 -18.47 -4.61 -9.73
C LEU A 289 -17.74 -5.96 -9.61
N ALA A 290 -18.12 -6.95 -10.40
CA ALA A 290 -17.49 -8.27 -10.45
C ALA A 290 -16.03 -8.21 -10.94
N ALA A 291 -15.70 -7.26 -11.83
CA ALA A 291 -14.33 -7.06 -12.29
C ALA A 291 -13.40 -6.52 -11.17
N PHE A 292 -13.93 -5.72 -10.25
CA PHE A 292 -13.15 -5.03 -9.22
C PHE A 292 -13.27 -5.62 -7.82
N ALA A 293 -14.35 -6.35 -7.51
CA ALA A 293 -14.64 -6.87 -6.17
C ALA A 293 -14.84 -8.39 -6.17
N ILE A 294 -14.60 -8.99 -5.01
CA ILE A 294 -14.96 -10.38 -4.70
C ILE A 294 -16.27 -10.35 -3.93
N GLU A 295 -17.25 -11.14 -4.35
CA GLU A 295 -18.50 -11.35 -3.61
C GLU A 295 -18.56 -12.82 -3.18
N ALA A 296 -18.41 -13.08 -1.87
CA ALA A 296 -18.29 -14.43 -1.32
C ALA A 296 -18.77 -14.48 0.14
N ALA A 297 -19.15 -15.67 0.60
CA ALA A 297 -19.35 -15.95 2.01
C ALA A 297 -17.98 -15.94 2.74
N PRO A 298 -17.95 -15.72 4.07
CA PRO A 298 -16.68 -15.62 4.80
C PRO A 298 -15.71 -16.78 4.60
N ASP A 299 -16.22 -18.02 4.60
CA ASP A 299 -15.47 -19.26 4.38
C ASP A 299 -15.04 -19.49 2.91
N GLU A 300 -15.65 -18.78 1.98
CA GLU A 300 -15.33 -18.84 0.55
C GLU A 300 -14.35 -17.74 0.12
N ILE A 301 -14.05 -16.76 0.98
CA ILE A 301 -13.16 -15.62 0.62
C ILE A 301 -11.76 -16.13 0.23
N GLY A 302 -11.16 -17.04 0.99
CA GLY A 302 -9.84 -17.58 0.69
C GLY A 302 -9.76 -18.29 -0.67
N PRO A 303 -10.65 -19.24 -0.98
CA PRO A 303 -10.77 -19.81 -2.32
C PRO A 303 -10.95 -18.76 -3.42
N ALA A 304 -11.83 -17.79 -3.22
CA ALA A 304 -12.08 -16.73 -4.20
C ALA A 304 -10.88 -15.80 -4.41
N LEU A 305 -10.12 -15.50 -3.36
CA LEU A 305 -8.86 -14.76 -3.46
C LEU A 305 -7.82 -15.54 -4.27
N ARG A 306 -7.68 -16.86 -4.01
CA ARG A 306 -6.77 -17.70 -4.79
C ARG A 306 -7.16 -17.77 -6.26
N GLU A 307 -8.43 -18.03 -6.57
CA GLU A 307 -8.92 -18.06 -7.96
C GLU A 307 -8.63 -16.74 -8.67
N ARG A 308 -8.83 -15.61 -7.98
CA ARG A 308 -8.66 -14.28 -8.56
C ARG A 308 -7.21 -13.88 -8.78
N TYR A 309 -6.30 -14.24 -7.87
CA TYR A 309 -4.96 -13.64 -7.76
C TYR A 309 -3.80 -14.64 -7.88
N GLU A 310 -4.06 -15.94 -8.03
CA GLU A 310 -2.98 -16.93 -8.17
C GLU A 310 -2.04 -16.59 -9.33
N GLY A 311 -0.74 -16.51 -9.05
CA GLY A 311 0.28 -16.13 -10.01
C GLY A 311 0.29 -14.63 -10.39
N LEU A 312 -0.51 -13.78 -9.72
CA LEU A 312 -0.59 -12.35 -9.98
C LEU A 312 -0.22 -11.50 -8.75
N ILE A 313 -0.62 -11.92 -7.57
CA ILE A 313 -0.46 -11.17 -6.32
C ILE A 313 0.11 -12.12 -5.26
N ASP A 314 1.14 -11.65 -4.56
CA ASP A 314 1.83 -12.43 -3.53
C ASP A 314 1.23 -12.20 -2.15
N ARG A 315 0.73 -10.98 -1.90
CA ARG A 315 0.17 -10.54 -0.61
C ARG A 315 -1.16 -9.81 -0.84
N VAL A 316 -2.15 -10.13 -0.03
CA VAL A 316 -3.46 -9.49 -0.10
C VAL A 316 -3.95 -9.11 1.29
N ALA A 317 -4.46 -7.90 1.44
CA ALA A 317 -5.33 -7.51 2.54
C ALA A 317 -6.78 -7.42 2.03
N LEU A 318 -7.76 -7.56 2.88
CA LEU A 318 -9.11 -7.14 2.53
C LEU A 318 -9.20 -5.61 2.65
N TYR A 319 -9.96 -4.97 1.77
CA TYR A 319 -10.27 -3.54 1.91
C TYR A 319 -11.31 -3.30 3.02
N LEU A 320 -11.02 -3.95 4.15
CA LEU A 320 -11.76 -3.90 5.42
C LEU A 320 -10.74 -3.75 6.54
N PRO A 321 -10.91 -2.78 7.45
CA PRO A 321 -9.99 -2.65 8.57
C PRO A 321 -10.14 -3.82 9.53
N PHE A 322 -9.02 -4.31 10.03
CA PHE A 322 -8.98 -5.24 11.16
C PHE A 322 -9.12 -4.46 12.47
N VAL A 323 -10.12 -4.81 13.27
CA VAL A 323 -10.35 -4.27 14.61
C VAL A 323 -10.55 -5.45 15.56
N PRO A 324 -9.68 -5.66 16.54
CA PRO A 324 -9.81 -6.77 17.49
C PRO A 324 -11.10 -6.65 18.31
N ASP A 325 -11.68 -7.79 18.69
CA ASP A 325 -12.98 -7.96 19.34
C ASP A 325 -14.18 -7.50 18.48
N GLU A 326 -13.93 -7.08 17.25
CA GLU A 326 -14.97 -6.81 16.27
C GLU A 326 -14.89 -7.87 15.16
N ASN A 327 -15.90 -8.73 15.05
CA ASN A 327 -15.98 -9.79 14.02
C ASN A 327 -14.80 -10.77 14.04
N ASP A 328 -14.28 -11.15 15.21
CA ASP A 328 -13.15 -12.07 15.33
C ASP A 328 -13.42 -13.44 14.68
N GLU A 329 -14.63 -13.97 14.79
CA GLU A 329 -15.05 -15.22 14.12
C GLU A 329 -14.98 -15.10 12.59
N PHE A 330 -15.37 -13.95 12.04
CA PHE A 330 -15.20 -13.68 10.62
C PHE A 330 -13.73 -13.69 10.21
N TRP A 331 -12.87 -12.98 10.95
CA TRP A 331 -11.45 -12.90 10.61
C TRP A 331 -10.74 -14.25 10.77
N GLN A 332 -11.08 -15.02 11.81
CA GLN A 332 -10.57 -16.36 11.97
C GLN A 332 -10.95 -17.24 10.79
N THR A 333 -12.24 -17.22 10.39
CA THR A 333 -12.73 -17.97 9.22
C THR A 333 -11.97 -17.59 7.95
N VAL A 334 -11.78 -16.29 7.70
CA VAL A 334 -11.06 -15.80 6.52
C VAL A 334 -9.60 -16.25 6.55
N VAL A 335 -8.89 -16.10 7.67
CA VAL A 335 -7.48 -16.50 7.79
C VAL A 335 -7.33 -18.01 7.56
N GLU A 336 -8.18 -18.82 8.20
CA GLU A 336 -8.19 -20.28 8.02
C GLU A 336 -8.47 -20.70 6.57
N SER A 337 -9.31 -19.94 5.85
CA SER A 337 -9.65 -20.22 4.46
C SER A 337 -8.53 -19.90 3.47
N VAL A 338 -7.60 -18.99 3.83
CA VAL A 338 -6.45 -18.59 2.99
C VAL A 338 -5.24 -19.51 3.24
N ASN A 339 -5.03 -19.97 4.46
CA ASN A 339 -3.93 -20.86 4.85
C ASN A 339 -4.23 -22.32 4.47
#